data_1fb5d3ce08014c03b5a318e1ca8fc05a
#
_entry.id   1fb5d3ce08014c03b5a318e1ca8fc05a
#
_cell.length_a   1.000
_cell.length_b   1.000
_cell.length_c   1.000
_cell.angle_alpha   90.00
_cell.angle_beta   90.00
_cell.angle_gamma   90.00
#
_symmetry.space_group_name_H-M   'P 1'
#
loop_
_entity.id
_entity.type
_entity.pdbx_description
1 polymer ?
#
loop_
_entity_poly.entity_id
_entity_poly.type
_entity_poly.pdbx_seq_one_letter_code
_entity_poly.pdbx_strand_id
1 'polypeptide(L)'
;SVFTVVEAYDRLVAQGWLVSRANAGFFVKRRGDEGVAPGAGAPARPVPRFDARWYLKQIFENRNLPMKPGCGWLPHDWLFGDAVKRSMRQLSSDGPELDGYGLPHGHMALRMVVAESLAEHHLAVDAEQVLLTQGSSQALDLVARRLVKPGDVVLVDDPGYPNLHFMLRFAGAQVVGVPRTPTGYDLPALEALLAAHRPTMFFTQPRLQSPTCSMASVAHLHRLLQLAEQHGFALVENDIYADMDSTVRPSLASLDQLSRVVYIGSFSKTISPNLRTGYVAARRDLLDELVQLKMISGLTSSEITERITFGVVTDGRWRKHLKSLRERLAEAHRAVGRRLLNLGFELFHEPEAGMYLWARHPDLPDSAELSKEATGAGIMLGPGQLFLVEPRPTGWLRFNVSFSQDERLWRFLEQRILLGQQVAE
;
A
#
# COMPACT_ATOMS: atom_id res chain seq x y z
N SER A 1 12.12 -45.92 20.59
CA SER A 1 11.19 -47.01 20.24
C SER A 1 11.06 -47.09 18.70
N VAL A 2 10.64 -48.24 18.19
CA VAL A 2 10.38 -48.43 16.75
C VAL A 2 9.38 -47.39 16.24
N PHE A 3 8.40 -47.02 17.06
CA PHE A 3 7.39 -46.01 16.75
C PHE A 3 7.99 -44.62 16.47
N THR A 4 8.96 -44.21 17.25
CA THR A 4 9.66 -42.90 17.06
C THR A 4 10.45 -42.87 15.75
N VAL A 5 11.01 -43.99 15.33
CA VAL A 5 11.74 -44.12 14.07
C VAL A 5 10.78 -44.05 12.89
N VAL A 6 9.65 -44.77 12.95
CA VAL A 6 8.62 -44.72 11.89
C VAL A 6 8.07 -43.30 11.72
N GLU A 7 7.71 -42.65 12.82
CA GLU A 7 7.24 -41.27 12.80
C GLU A 7 8.27 -40.29 12.17
N ALA A 8 9.56 -40.49 12.48
CA ALA A 8 10.62 -39.67 11.88
C ALA A 8 10.73 -39.91 10.36
N TYR A 9 10.60 -41.16 9.90
CA TYR A 9 10.61 -41.48 8.48
C TYR A 9 9.37 -40.95 7.76
N ASP A 10 8.20 -41.06 8.33
CA ASP A 10 6.95 -40.52 7.79
C ASP A 10 7.04 -38.98 7.64
N ARG A 11 7.62 -38.31 8.64
CA ARG A 11 7.88 -36.87 8.61
C ARG A 11 8.85 -36.48 7.49
N LEU A 12 9.92 -37.24 7.29
CA LEU A 12 10.89 -37.04 6.22
C LEU A 12 10.30 -37.31 4.82
N VAL A 13 9.40 -38.30 4.71
CA VAL A 13 8.63 -38.53 3.47
C VAL A 13 7.68 -37.39 3.20
N ALA A 14 6.91 -36.93 4.20
CA ALA A 14 6.00 -35.78 4.07
C ALA A 14 6.73 -34.51 3.70
N GLN A 15 7.96 -34.33 4.18
CA GLN A 15 8.82 -33.16 3.83
C GLN A 15 9.53 -33.33 2.48
N GLY A 16 9.35 -34.46 1.79
CA GLY A 16 9.94 -34.73 0.49
C GLY A 16 11.44 -35.04 0.49
N TRP A 17 12.03 -35.38 1.66
CA TRP A 17 13.42 -35.79 1.78
C TRP A 17 13.63 -37.29 1.46
N LEU A 18 12.62 -38.08 1.75
CA LEU A 18 12.61 -39.50 1.47
C LEU A 18 11.47 -39.91 0.53
N VAL A 19 11.67 -40.98 -0.20
CA VAL A 19 10.63 -41.68 -0.97
C VAL A 19 10.52 -43.09 -0.43
N SER A 20 9.32 -43.52 -0.02
CA SER A 20 9.01 -44.89 0.34
C SER A 20 8.75 -45.73 -0.93
N ARG A 21 9.39 -46.86 -1.05
CA ARG A 21 9.09 -47.83 -2.11
C ARG A 21 8.61 -49.14 -1.48
N ALA A 22 7.47 -49.63 -1.94
CA ALA A 22 6.88 -50.85 -1.44
C ALA A 22 7.89 -52.02 -1.52
N ASN A 23 8.08 -52.74 -0.42
CA ASN A 23 9.02 -53.84 -0.25
C ASN A 23 10.52 -53.54 -0.47
N ALA A 24 10.89 -52.25 -0.62
CA ALA A 24 12.29 -51.86 -0.87
C ALA A 24 12.84 -50.85 0.16
N GLY A 25 11.99 -50.26 1.05
CA GLY A 25 12.40 -49.36 2.11
C GLY A 25 12.33 -47.87 1.71
N PHE A 26 13.10 -47.03 2.42
CA PHE A 26 13.13 -45.59 2.23
C PHE A 26 14.42 -45.16 1.52
N PHE A 27 14.30 -44.28 0.55
CA PHE A 27 15.40 -43.77 -0.25
C PHE A 27 15.47 -42.26 -0.12
N VAL A 28 16.69 -41.71 0.03
CA VAL A 28 16.91 -40.29 0.01
C VAL A 28 16.56 -39.75 -1.38
N LYS A 29 15.60 -38.83 -1.44
CA LYS A 29 15.29 -38.14 -2.68
C LYS A 29 16.46 -37.17 -2.96
N ARG A 30 17.29 -37.47 -3.97
CA ARG A 30 18.20 -36.48 -4.51
C ARG A 30 17.31 -35.31 -4.93
N ARG A 31 17.48 -34.14 -4.31
CA ARG A 31 17.08 -32.88 -4.93
C ARG A 31 17.85 -32.85 -6.24
N GLY A 32 17.19 -33.22 -7.34
CA GLY A 32 17.74 -32.93 -8.64
C GLY A 32 17.98 -31.43 -8.61
N ASP A 33 19.22 -31.02 -8.86
CA ASP A 33 19.42 -29.85 -9.64
C ASP A 33 18.49 -30.03 -10.84
N GLU A 34 17.34 -29.34 -10.85
CA GLU A 34 16.74 -28.96 -12.10
C GLU A 34 17.74 -28.00 -12.73
N GLY A 35 18.89 -28.55 -13.07
CA GLY A 35 19.84 -27.97 -13.96
C GLY A 35 19.07 -27.74 -15.25
N VAL A 36 18.65 -26.52 -15.43
CA VAL A 36 18.38 -26.01 -16.77
C VAL A 36 19.64 -26.30 -17.55
N ALA A 37 19.61 -27.35 -18.37
CA ALA A 37 20.65 -27.62 -19.34
C ALA A 37 20.89 -26.28 -20.08
N PRO A 38 22.15 -25.86 -20.32
CA PRO A 38 22.41 -24.71 -21.16
C PRO A 38 21.92 -25.05 -22.56
N GLY A 39 20.64 -24.84 -22.80
CA GLY A 39 20.01 -24.94 -24.12
C GLY A 39 20.59 -23.85 -24.99
N ALA A 40 21.19 -24.25 -26.08
CA ALA A 40 21.66 -23.41 -27.17
C ALA A 40 20.64 -22.28 -27.44
N GLY A 41 21.14 -21.01 -27.36
CA GLY A 41 20.55 -19.86 -28.00
C GLY A 41 19.05 -19.68 -27.82
N ALA A 42 18.57 -19.44 -26.60
CA ALA A 42 17.24 -18.87 -26.46
C ALA A 42 17.26 -17.49 -27.17
N PRO A 43 16.31 -17.22 -28.10
CA PRO A 43 16.21 -15.93 -28.72
C PRO A 43 16.13 -14.88 -27.59
N ALA A 44 16.91 -13.80 -27.72
CA ALA A 44 16.91 -12.70 -26.77
C ALA A 44 15.45 -12.35 -26.46
N ARG A 45 15.02 -12.59 -25.21
CA ARG A 45 13.66 -12.20 -24.80
C ARG A 45 13.50 -10.74 -25.15
N PRO A 46 12.47 -10.36 -25.91
CA PRO A 46 12.25 -8.95 -26.20
C PRO A 46 12.24 -8.21 -24.86
N VAL A 47 13.06 -7.16 -24.77
CA VAL A 47 13.10 -6.31 -23.56
C VAL A 47 11.66 -5.86 -23.31
N PRO A 48 11.04 -6.24 -22.19
CA PRO A 48 9.65 -5.93 -21.98
C PRO A 48 9.51 -4.40 -22.02
N ARG A 49 8.58 -3.89 -22.84
CA ARG A 49 8.11 -2.51 -22.68
C ARG A 49 7.71 -2.38 -21.21
N PHE A 50 8.07 -1.23 -20.58
CA PHE A 50 7.72 -1.00 -19.18
C PHE A 50 6.21 -1.24 -19.01
N ASP A 51 5.87 -2.36 -18.36
CA ASP A 51 4.50 -2.72 -18.02
C ASP A 51 4.38 -2.63 -16.50
N ALA A 52 3.44 -1.82 -16.03
CA ALA A 52 3.16 -1.70 -14.62
C ALA A 52 2.84 -3.06 -13.96
N ARG A 53 2.25 -4.00 -14.71
CA ARG A 53 2.02 -5.38 -14.25
C ARG A 53 3.32 -6.12 -14.02
N TRP A 54 4.29 -5.98 -14.95
CA TRP A 54 5.63 -6.56 -14.78
C TRP A 54 6.30 -6.03 -13.52
N TYR A 55 6.21 -4.72 -13.27
CA TYR A 55 6.80 -4.11 -12.08
C TYR A 55 6.13 -4.58 -10.78
N LEU A 56 4.79 -4.64 -10.74
CA LEU A 56 4.06 -5.17 -9.59
C LEU A 56 4.44 -6.63 -9.33
N LYS A 57 4.59 -7.42 -10.39
CA LYS A 57 5.09 -8.80 -10.30
C LYS A 57 6.48 -8.84 -9.68
N GLN A 58 7.42 -7.98 -10.12
CA GLN A 58 8.75 -7.90 -9.54
C GLN A 58 8.72 -7.54 -8.05
N ILE A 59 7.86 -6.60 -7.64
CA ILE A 59 7.72 -6.21 -6.24
C ILE A 59 7.33 -7.40 -5.34
N PHE A 60 6.39 -8.24 -5.78
CA PHE A 60 5.84 -9.30 -4.97
C PHE A 60 6.57 -10.65 -5.12
N GLU A 61 7.13 -10.94 -6.29
CA GLU A 61 7.80 -12.21 -6.57
C GLU A 61 9.30 -12.16 -6.29
N ASN A 62 9.98 -11.05 -6.58
CA ASN A 62 11.42 -10.87 -6.30
C ASN A 62 11.67 -10.46 -4.84
N ARG A 63 11.35 -11.34 -3.90
CA ARG A 63 11.62 -11.12 -2.47
C ARG A 63 13.11 -10.97 -2.15
N ASN A 64 13.99 -11.41 -3.03
CA ASN A 64 15.44 -11.49 -2.83
C ASN A 64 16.19 -10.22 -3.26
N LEU A 65 15.53 -9.19 -3.79
CA LEU A 65 16.21 -7.91 -4.05
C LEU A 65 16.68 -7.30 -2.72
N PRO A 66 17.99 -7.06 -2.58
CA PRO A 66 18.57 -6.62 -1.30
C PRO A 66 18.18 -5.18 -0.93
N MET A 67 17.87 -4.33 -1.91
CA MET A 67 17.49 -2.93 -1.70
C MET A 67 16.14 -2.62 -2.33
N LYS A 68 15.27 -1.94 -1.58
CA LYS A 68 13.87 -1.67 -1.97
C LYS A 68 13.45 -0.21 -1.79
N PRO A 69 14.25 0.77 -2.25
CA PRO A 69 13.90 2.19 -2.06
C PRO A 69 12.58 2.60 -2.74
N GLY A 70 12.08 1.85 -3.72
CA GLY A 70 10.80 2.12 -4.38
C GLY A 70 9.58 1.46 -3.73
N CYS A 71 9.74 0.65 -2.66
CA CYS A 71 8.64 -0.13 -2.10
C CYS A 71 7.59 0.68 -1.33
N GLY A 72 6.43 0.07 -1.10
CA GLY A 72 5.28 0.69 -0.43
C GLY A 72 5.05 0.23 1.01
N TRP A 73 6.06 -0.29 1.70
CA TRP A 73 5.98 -0.77 3.10
C TRP A 73 7.22 -0.36 3.88
N LEU A 74 7.19 -0.56 5.19
CA LEU A 74 8.33 -0.29 6.08
C LEU A 74 9.16 -1.55 6.32
N PRO A 75 10.45 -1.42 6.71
CA PRO A 75 11.26 -2.51 7.20
C PRO A 75 10.61 -3.20 8.42
N HIS A 76 10.88 -4.49 8.60
CA HIS A 76 10.25 -5.26 9.68
C HIS A 76 10.59 -4.73 11.09
N ASP A 77 11.79 -4.17 11.27
CA ASP A 77 12.27 -3.58 12.53
C ASP A 77 11.69 -2.18 12.82
N TRP A 78 10.97 -1.60 11.85
CA TRP A 78 10.20 -0.36 12.02
C TRP A 78 8.73 -0.62 12.39
N LEU A 79 8.27 -1.85 12.21
CA LEU A 79 6.91 -2.29 12.52
C LEU A 79 6.80 -2.82 13.96
N PHE A 80 5.58 -2.90 14.49
CA PHE A 80 5.36 -3.33 15.88
C PHE A 80 5.31 -4.86 16.01
N GLY A 81 6.30 -5.57 15.45
CA GLY A 81 6.36 -7.02 15.37
C GLY A 81 6.33 -7.74 16.73
N ASP A 82 6.89 -7.16 17.78
CA ASP A 82 6.87 -7.77 19.11
C ASP A 82 5.47 -7.74 19.75
N ALA A 83 4.66 -6.71 19.49
CA ALA A 83 3.27 -6.68 19.91
C ALA A 83 2.45 -7.74 19.17
N VAL A 84 2.69 -7.90 17.86
CA VAL A 84 2.07 -8.98 17.06
C VAL A 84 2.38 -10.34 17.67
N LYS A 85 3.64 -10.63 17.99
CA LYS A 85 4.05 -11.91 18.62
C LYS A 85 3.40 -12.12 19.99
N ARG A 86 3.25 -11.06 20.79
CA ARG A 86 2.55 -11.14 22.10
C ARG A 86 1.08 -11.44 21.92
N SER A 87 0.41 -10.69 21.03
CA SER A 87 -1.00 -10.89 20.73
C SER A 87 -1.30 -12.29 20.19
N MET A 88 -0.43 -12.83 19.33
CA MET A 88 -0.53 -14.20 18.84
C MET A 88 -0.41 -15.24 19.96
N ARG A 89 0.55 -15.06 20.88
CA ARG A 89 0.69 -15.96 22.03
C ARG A 89 -0.53 -15.91 22.94
N GLN A 90 -1.02 -14.73 23.27
CA GLN A 90 -2.21 -14.56 24.08
C GLN A 90 -3.43 -15.20 23.42
N LEU A 91 -3.63 -15.00 22.14
CA LEU A 91 -4.73 -15.62 21.40
C LEU A 91 -4.64 -17.15 21.41
N SER A 92 -3.44 -17.70 21.34
CA SER A 92 -3.21 -19.16 21.39
C SER A 92 -3.41 -19.77 22.79
N SER A 93 -3.16 -19.01 23.87
CA SER A 93 -3.25 -19.52 25.25
C SER A 93 -4.65 -19.33 25.84
N ASP A 94 -5.20 -18.13 25.68
CA ASP A 94 -6.40 -17.67 26.40
C ASP A 94 -7.51 -17.24 25.44
N GLY A 95 -7.31 -17.48 24.15
CA GLY A 95 -8.25 -17.07 23.11
C GLY A 95 -9.50 -17.96 23.07
N PRO A 96 -10.61 -17.45 22.51
CA PRO A 96 -11.80 -18.25 22.25
C PRO A 96 -11.51 -19.32 21.20
N GLU A 97 -12.35 -20.33 21.14
CA GLU A 97 -12.37 -21.28 20.02
C GLU A 97 -12.63 -20.51 18.70
N LEU A 98 -11.81 -20.79 17.69
CA LEU A 98 -11.82 -20.11 16.38
C LEU A 98 -12.14 -21.10 15.28
N ASP A 99 -13.12 -21.98 15.53
CA ASP A 99 -13.58 -23.03 14.64
C ASP A 99 -14.73 -22.62 13.71
N GLY A 100 -15.31 -21.44 13.95
CA GLY A 100 -16.38 -20.84 13.15
C GLY A 100 -15.93 -19.65 12.30
N TYR A 101 -16.85 -19.20 11.44
CA TYR A 101 -16.68 -17.95 10.72
C TYR A 101 -16.81 -16.76 11.66
N GLY A 102 -15.97 -15.72 11.46
CA GLY A 102 -16.12 -14.44 12.13
C GLY A 102 -17.38 -13.68 11.70
N LEU A 103 -17.62 -12.53 12.32
CA LEU A 103 -18.76 -11.68 11.96
C LEU A 103 -18.52 -11.03 10.57
N PRO A 104 -19.57 -10.86 9.74
CA PRO A 104 -19.45 -10.18 8.44
C PRO A 104 -18.88 -8.75 8.54
N HIS A 105 -19.30 -7.98 9.54
CA HIS A 105 -18.73 -6.64 9.82
C HIS A 105 -17.30 -6.71 10.36
N GLY A 106 -16.86 -7.85 10.88
CA GLY A 106 -15.60 -8.05 11.58
C GLY A 106 -15.72 -7.94 13.09
N HIS A 107 -14.61 -8.19 13.79
CA HIS A 107 -14.50 -8.29 15.25
C HIS A 107 -14.99 -7.00 15.95
N MET A 108 -16.05 -7.11 16.76
CA MET A 108 -16.73 -5.96 17.37
C MET A 108 -15.79 -5.07 18.17
N ALA A 109 -14.95 -5.66 19.05
CA ALA A 109 -14.06 -4.86 19.88
C ALA A 109 -13.05 -4.05 19.06
N LEU A 110 -12.56 -4.58 17.92
CA LEU A 110 -11.70 -3.80 17.04
C LEU A 110 -12.48 -2.67 16.34
N ARG A 111 -13.73 -2.91 15.94
CA ARG A 111 -14.58 -1.86 15.35
C ARG A 111 -14.85 -0.72 16.34
N MET A 112 -15.06 -1.04 17.62
CA MET A 112 -15.20 -0.04 18.68
C MET A 112 -13.94 0.81 18.85
N VAL A 113 -12.75 0.18 18.90
CA VAL A 113 -11.46 0.90 18.97
C VAL A 113 -11.23 1.78 17.73
N VAL A 114 -11.61 1.30 16.54
CA VAL A 114 -11.54 2.13 15.32
C VAL A 114 -12.48 3.34 15.45
N ALA A 115 -13.72 3.15 15.89
CA ALA A 115 -14.68 4.24 16.05
C ALA A 115 -14.18 5.27 17.08
N GLU A 116 -13.63 4.84 18.21
CA GLU A 116 -13.01 5.71 19.21
C GLU A 116 -11.83 6.50 18.62
N SER A 117 -10.95 5.83 17.88
CA SER A 117 -9.82 6.49 17.20
C SER A 117 -10.29 7.53 16.17
N LEU A 118 -11.34 7.25 15.41
CA LEU A 118 -11.91 8.20 14.45
C LEU A 118 -12.55 9.40 15.16
N ALA A 119 -13.18 9.19 16.31
CA ALA A 119 -13.72 10.26 17.15
C ALA A 119 -12.62 11.19 17.70
N GLU A 120 -11.46 10.65 18.10
CA GLU A 120 -10.26 11.45 18.46
C GLU A 120 -9.81 12.37 17.31
N HIS A 121 -10.15 12.00 16.05
CA HIS A 121 -9.86 12.78 14.83
C HIS A 121 -11.10 13.53 14.29
N HIS A 122 -12.06 13.83 15.16
CA HIS A 122 -13.28 14.60 14.87
C HIS A 122 -14.25 13.95 13.86
N LEU A 123 -14.16 12.65 13.65
CA LEU A 123 -15.13 11.88 12.88
C LEU A 123 -16.01 11.05 13.83
N ALA A 124 -17.21 11.54 14.10
CA ALA A 124 -18.15 10.91 15.03
C ALA A 124 -18.85 9.73 14.36
N VAL A 125 -18.38 8.51 14.62
CA VAL A 125 -18.96 7.26 14.11
C VAL A 125 -19.13 6.27 15.25
N ASP A 126 -20.09 5.36 15.13
CA ASP A 126 -20.20 4.19 15.99
C ASP A 126 -19.65 2.92 15.31
N ALA A 127 -19.54 1.84 16.08
CA ALA A 127 -19.01 0.58 15.58
C ALA A 127 -19.85 -0.02 14.41
N GLU A 128 -21.15 0.31 14.31
CA GLU A 128 -22.00 -0.16 13.22
C GLU A 128 -21.78 0.59 11.91
N GLN A 129 -21.04 1.70 11.96
CA GLN A 129 -20.57 2.44 10.78
C GLN A 129 -19.15 2.03 10.34
N VAL A 130 -18.58 1.00 10.97
CA VAL A 130 -17.24 0.48 10.65
C VAL A 130 -17.34 -0.95 10.13
N LEU A 131 -16.78 -1.21 8.94
CA LEU A 131 -16.61 -2.53 8.33
C LEU A 131 -15.14 -2.88 8.28
N LEU A 132 -14.72 -3.96 8.93
CA LEU A 132 -13.36 -4.47 8.79
C LEU A 132 -13.19 -5.18 7.45
N THR A 133 -12.00 -5.07 6.87
CA THR A 133 -11.68 -5.60 5.54
C THR A 133 -10.29 -6.25 5.52
N GLN A 134 -10.02 -7.05 4.51
CA GLN A 134 -8.70 -7.64 4.26
C GLN A 134 -7.72 -6.58 3.71
N GLY A 135 -7.44 -5.55 4.53
CA GLY A 135 -6.68 -4.37 4.18
C GLY A 135 -7.47 -3.39 3.33
N SER A 136 -6.92 -2.19 3.15
CA SER A 136 -7.54 -1.13 2.34
C SER A 136 -7.78 -1.52 0.88
N SER A 137 -7.05 -2.50 0.35
CA SER A 137 -7.27 -2.97 -1.03
C SER A 137 -8.64 -3.60 -1.22
N GLN A 138 -9.11 -4.43 -0.26
CA GLN A 138 -10.47 -4.95 -0.29
C GLN A 138 -11.49 -3.85 -0.05
N ALA A 139 -11.20 -2.91 0.86
CA ALA A 139 -12.05 -1.75 1.09
C ALA A 139 -12.31 -0.96 -0.21
N LEU A 140 -11.24 -0.62 -0.93
CA LEU A 140 -11.32 0.07 -2.23
C LEU A 140 -12.09 -0.75 -3.26
N ASP A 141 -11.86 -2.07 -3.33
CA ASP A 141 -12.54 -2.97 -4.27
C ASP A 141 -14.04 -3.05 -3.99
N LEU A 142 -14.45 -3.21 -2.72
CA LEU A 142 -15.86 -3.25 -2.34
C LEU A 142 -16.58 -1.94 -2.68
N VAL A 143 -15.95 -0.80 -2.36
CA VAL A 143 -16.50 0.52 -2.67
C VAL A 143 -16.60 0.73 -4.19
N ALA A 144 -15.56 0.39 -4.94
CA ALA A 144 -15.55 0.50 -6.39
C ALA A 144 -16.65 -0.38 -7.01
N ARG A 145 -16.74 -1.65 -6.63
CA ARG A 145 -17.78 -2.58 -7.14
C ARG A 145 -19.20 -2.11 -6.83
N ARG A 146 -19.41 -1.49 -5.66
CA ARG A 146 -20.75 -1.03 -5.27
C ARG A 146 -21.15 0.27 -5.96
N LEU A 147 -20.23 1.20 -6.14
CA LEU A 147 -20.56 2.57 -6.52
C LEU A 147 -20.16 2.93 -7.96
N VAL A 148 -19.28 2.15 -8.60
CA VAL A 148 -18.81 2.41 -9.96
C VAL A 148 -19.48 1.44 -10.93
N LYS A 149 -20.05 1.98 -12.00
CA LYS A 149 -20.63 1.22 -13.12
C LYS A 149 -19.72 1.30 -14.35
N PRO A 150 -19.76 0.30 -15.24
CA PRO A 150 -19.07 0.40 -16.52
C PRO A 150 -19.48 1.66 -17.29
N GLY A 151 -18.47 2.42 -17.76
CA GLY A 151 -18.68 3.70 -18.45
C GLY A 151 -18.70 4.93 -17.54
N ASP A 152 -18.77 4.78 -16.21
CA ASP A 152 -18.69 5.91 -15.29
C ASP A 152 -17.33 6.61 -15.39
N VAL A 153 -17.35 7.94 -15.33
CA VAL A 153 -16.14 8.73 -15.16
C VAL A 153 -15.80 8.77 -13.66
N VAL A 154 -14.59 8.34 -13.33
CA VAL A 154 -14.06 8.31 -11.97
C VAL A 154 -12.78 9.11 -11.89
N LEU A 155 -12.76 10.12 -11.02
CA LEU A 155 -11.58 10.92 -10.74
C LEU A 155 -10.66 10.17 -9.77
N VAL A 156 -9.34 10.32 -9.97
CA VAL A 156 -8.29 9.83 -9.09
C VAL A 156 -7.16 10.85 -9.00
N ASP A 157 -6.33 10.78 -7.95
CA ASP A 157 -5.09 11.58 -7.89
C ASP A 157 -4.14 11.20 -9.04
N ASP A 158 -3.47 12.18 -9.65
CA ASP A 158 -2.42 11.98 -10.67
C ASP A 158 -1.18 12.88 -10.35
N PRO A 159 -0.04 12.28 -9.96
CA PRO A 159 0.20 10.84 -9.77
C PRO A 159 -0.59 10.26 -8.59
N GLY A 160 -0.94 8.98 -8.66
CA GLY A 160 -1.78 8.31 -7.66
C GLY A 160 -1.42 6.85 -7.40
N TYR A 161 -2.31 6.12 -6.75
CA TYR A 161 -2.07 4.72 -6.36
C TYR A 161 -2.32 3.76 -7.53
N PRO A 162 -1.29 3.06 -8.05
CA PRO A 162 -1.41 2.27 -9.27
C PRO A 162 -2.48 1.19 -9.24
N ASN A 163 -2.57 0.44 -8.12
CA ASN A 163 -3.55 -0.66 -8.02
C ASN A 163 -4.99 -0.15 -8.08
N LEU A 164 -5.26 1.06 -7.60
CA LEU A 164 -6.57 1.69 -7.73
C LEU A 164 -6.91 1.98 -9.19
N HIS A 165 -5.95 2.53 -9.95
CA HIS A 165 -6.15 2.80 -11.38
C HIS A 165 -6.51 1.51 -12.15
N PHE A 166 -5.83 0.40 -11.86
CA PHE A 166 -6.14 -0.89 -12.47
C PHE A 166 -7.51 -1.41 -12.02
N MET A 167 -7.81 -1.35 -10.73
CA MET A 167 -9.08 -1.81 -10.17
C MET A 167 -10.27 -1.10 -10.83
N LEU A 168 -10.21 0.23 -10.95
CA LEU A 168 -11.26 1.02 -11.58
C LEU A 168 -11.41 0.72 -13.08
N ARG A 169 -10.29 0.55 -13.79
CA ARG A 169 -10.32 0.13 -15.20
C ARG A 169 -10.92 -1.28 -15.37
N PHE A 170 -10.61 -2.21 -14.47
CA PHE A 170 -11.25 -3.54 -14.46
C PHE A 170 -12.74 -3.48 -14.16
N ALA A 171 -13.20 -2.51 -13.38
CA ALA A 171 -14.63 -2.24 -13.17
C ALA A 171 -15.28 -1.57 -14.40
N GLY A 172 -14.53 -1.26 -15.45
CA GLY A 172 -15.03 -0.63 -16.68
C GLY A 172 -15.14 0.90 -16.58
N ALA A 173 -14.57 1.53 -15.57
CA ALA A 173 -14.61 2.98 -15.41
C ALA A 173 -13.65 3.70 -16.39
N GLN A 174 -14.06 4.91 -16.81
CA GLN A 174 -13.18 5.89 -17.41
C GLN A 174 -12.43 6.63 -16.30
N VAL A 175 -11.16 6.29 -16.10
CA VAL A 175 -10.33 6.86 -15.03
C VAL A 175 -9.69 8.15 -15.52
N VAL A 176 -9.92 9.26 -14.80
CA VAL A 176 -9.42 10.60 -15.12
C VAL A 176 -8.58 11.12 -13.96
N GLY A 177 -7.34 11.54 -14.27
CA GLY A 177 -6.39 12.02 -13.28
C GLY A 177 -6.59 13.49 -12.91
N VAL A 178 -6.63 13.79 -11.61
CA VAL A 178 -6.61 15.14 -11.06
C VAL A 178 -5.17 15.46 -10.65
N PRO A 179 -4.52 16.48 -11.25
CA PRO A 179 -3.14 16.78 -10.93
C PRO A 179 -2.95 17.19 -9.46
N ARG A 180 -1.85 16.72 -8.87
CA ARG A 180 -1.47 17.05 -7.49
C ARG A 180 -0.48 18.20 -7.46
N THR A 181 -0.63 19.03 -6.42
CA THR A 181 0.34 20.08 -6.05
C THR A 181 0.94 19.76 -4.67
N PRO A 182 2.00 20.43 -4.24
CA PRO A 182 2.55 20.28 -2.90
C PRO A 182 1.53 20.46 -1.76
N THR A 183 0.53 21.34 -1.97
CA THR A 183 -0.46 21.71 -0.96
C THR A 183 -1.85 21.08 -1.18
N GLY A 184 -1.97 20.13 -2.12
CA GLY A 184 -3.22 19.43 -2.36
C GLY A 184 -3.51 19.20 -3.85
N TYR A 185 -4.63 19.70 -4.34
CA TYR A 185 -5.10 19.52 -5.71
C TYR A 185 -4.79 20.75 -6.56
N ASP A 186 -4.58 20.56 -7.85
CA ASP A 186 -4.67 21.62 -8.82
C ASP A 186 -6.16 21.96 -9.02
N LEU A 187 -6.67 22.94 -8.25
CA LEU A 187 -8.10 23.29 -8.27
C LEU A 187 -8.56 23.83 -9.62
N PRO A 188 -7.81 24.69 -10.32
CA PRO A 188 -8.15 25.10 -11.69
C PRO A 188 -8.28 23.92 -12.65
N ALA A 189 -7.35 22.98 -12.61
CA ALA A 189 -7.40 21.77 -13.42
C ALA A 189 -8.61 20.89 -13.05
N LEU A 190 -8.90 20.73 -11.75
CA LEU A 190 -10.08 20.00 -11.29
C LEU A 190 -11.38 20.64 -11.79
N GLU A 191 -11.52 21.95 -11.70
CA GLU A 191 -12.70 22.67 -12.19
C GLU A 191 -12.87 22.54 -13.71
N ALA A 192 -11.77 22.58 -14.48
CA ALA A 192 -11.80 22.31 -15.91
C ALA A 192 -12.25 20.86 -16.23
N LEU A 193 -11.78 19.87 -15.46
CA LEU A 193 -12.22 18.48 -15.60
C LEU A 193 -13.72 18.33 -15.29
N LEU A 194 -14.23 19.00 -14.25
CA LEU A 194 -15.65 19.00 -13.88
C LEU A 194 -16.54 19.69 -14.92
N ALA A 195 -16.02 20.67 -15.65
CA ALA A 195 -16.72 21.29 -16.77
C ALA A 195 -16.79 20.36 -18.00
N ALA A 196 -15.75 19.54 -18.22
CA ALA A 196 -15.66 18.62 -19.36
C ALA A 196 -16.31 17.26 -19.10
N HIS A 197 -16.38 16.82 -17.86
CA HIS A 197 -16.84 15.49 -17.45
C HIS A 197 -17.89 15.59 -16.35
N ARG A 198 -18.68 14.52 -16.21
CA ARG A 198 -19.63 14.33 -15.08
C ARG A 198 -19.17 13.12 -14.26
N PRO A 199 -18.17 13.29 -13.37
CA PRO A 199 -17.71 12.18 -12.58
C PRO A 199 -18.78 11.70 -11.59
N THR A 200 -18.81 10.41 -11.33
CA THR A 200 -19.64 9.81 -10.28
C THR A 200 -18.91 9.78 -8.94
N MET A 201 -17.59 9.67 -8.98
CA MET A 201 -16.74 9.55 -7.79
C MET A 201 -15.37 10.19 -7.98
N PHE A 202 -14.76 10.56 -6.85
CA PHE A 202 -13.34 10.88 -6.76
C PHE A 202 -12.68 10.07 -5.63
N PHE A 203 -11.81 9.14 -6.00
CA PHE A 203 -10.94 8.44 -5.06
C PHE A 203 -9.67 9.24 -4.83
N THR A 204 -9.44 9.70 -3.63
CA THR A 204 -8.32 10.57 -3.31
C THR A 204 -7.63 10.20 -2.01
N GLN A 205 -6.38 10.63 -1.88
CA GLN A 205 -5.56 10.50 -0.70
C GLN A 205 -5.10 11.90 -0.25
N PRO A 206 -5.91 12.60 0.56
CA PRO A 206 -5.60 13.98 0.94
C PRO A 206 -4.36 14.11 1.82
N ARG A 207 -4.09 13.10 2.66
CA ARG A 207 -3.01 13.08 3.66
C ARG A 207 -1.88 12.18 3.20
N LEU A 208 -0.63 12.67 3.26
CA LEU A 208 0.59 11.91 2.98
C LEU A 208 0.48 11.09 1.68
N GLN A 209 0.02 11.73 0.64
CA GLN A 209 -0.38 11.13 -0.63
C GLN A 209 0.73 10.28 -1.27
N SER A 210 0.42 9.10 -1.73
CA SER A 210 1.36 8.26 -2.49
C SER A 210 1.22 8.51 -4.00
N PRO A 211 2.31 8.91 -4.70
CA PRO A 211 3.72 8.82 -4.30
C PRO A 211 4.32 10.10 -3.73
N THR A 212 3.61 11.23 -3.77
CA THR A 212 4.20 12.57 -3.56
C THR A 212 4.46 12.92 -2.10
N CYS A 213 3.80 12.24 -1.16
CA CYS A 213 3.73 12.58 0.26
C CYS A 213 3.13 13.98 0.54
N SER A 214 2.49 14.60 -0.46
CA SER A 214 1.81 15.89 -0.30
C SER A 214 0.58 15.79 0.60
N MET A 215 0.19 16.92 1.18
CA MET A 215 -0.96 17.04 2.05
C MET A 215 -1.91 18.12 1.54
N ALA A 216 -3.19 17.81 1.44
CA ALA A 216 -4.18 18.80 1.10
C ALA A 216 -4.41 19.76 2.28
N SER A 217 -4.34 21.07 2.01
CA SER A 217 -4.68 22.09 3.00
C SER A 217 -6.18 22.04 3.33
N VAL A 218 -6.56 22.55 4.49
CA VAL A 218 -7.98 22.64 4.89
C VAL A 218 -8.81 23.40 3.86
N ALA A 219 -8.25 24.44 3.24
CA ALA A 219 -8.91 25.19 2.16
C ALA A 219 -9.18 24.30 0.93
N HIS A 220 -8.22 23.42 0.55
CA HIS A 220 -8.43 22.47 -0.53
C HIS A 220 -9.50 21.42 -0.19
N LEU A 221 -9.53 20.93 1.07
CA LEU A 221 -10.56 19.98 1.51
C LEU A 221 -11.95 20.62 1.43
N HIS A 222 -12.14 21.82 1.93
CA HIS A 222 -13.41 22.55 1.84
C HIS A 222 -13.82 22.80 0.40
N ARG A 223 -12.90 23.26 -0.45
CA ARG A 223 -13.22 23.49 -1.86
C ARG A 223 -13.62 22.20 -2.58
N LEU A 224 -12.92 21.11 -2.29
CA LEU A 224 -13.27 19.79 -2.86
C LEU A 224 -14.67 19.32 -2.45
N LEU A 225 -15.04 19.49 -1.17
CA LEU A 225 -16.39 19.16 -0.68
C LEU A 225 -17.46 20.01 -1.37
N GLN A 226 -17.23 21.33 -1.52
CA GLN A 226 -18.13 22.19 -2.27
C GLN A 226 -18.32 21.76 -3.73
N LEU A 227 -17.21 21.43 -4.41
CA LEU A 227 -17.27 20.95 -5.79
C LEU A 227 -17.99 19.58 -5.89
N ALA A 228 -17.76 18.69 -4.93
CA ALA A 228 -18.46 17.41 -4.87
C ALA A 228 -19.97 17.57 -4.69
N GLU A 229 -20.39 18.53 -3.88
CA GLU A 229 -21.79 18.88 -3.70
C GLU A 229 -22.39 19.50 -4.96
N GLN A 230 -21.72 20.52 -5.52
CA GLN A 230 -22.18 21.25 -6.71
C GLN A 230 -22.34 20.34 -7.94
N HIS A 231 -21.43 19.38 -8.13
CA HIS A 231 -21.39 18.49 -9.28
C HIS A 231 -21.99 17.10 -9.00
N GLY A 232 -22.39 16.81 -7.75
CA GLY A 232 -23.14 15.61 -7.39
C GLY A 232 -22.31 14.33 -7.37
N PHE A 233 -20.99 14.37 -7.14
CA PHE A 233 -20.16 13.18 -7.03
C PHE A 233 -19.81 12.83 -5.58
N ALA A 234 -19.57 11.53 -5.33
CA ALA A 234 -19.13 11.04 -4.03
C ALA A 234 -17.60 11.05 -3.91
N LEU A 235 -17.08 11.06 -2.68
CA LEU A 235 -15.66 11.06 -2.37
C LEU A 235 -15.28 9.77 -1.65
N VAL A 236 -14.13 9.20 -2.00
CA VAL A 236 -13.49 8.12 -1.25
C VAL A 236 -12.16 8.61 -0.74
N GLU A 237 -12.07 8.79 0.56
CA GLU A 237 -10.86 9.20 1.25
C GLU A 237 -10.05 7.98 1.68
N ASN A 238 -8.87 7.78 1.05
CA ASN A 238 -7.94 6.73 1.39
C ASN A 238 -6.88 7.25 2.37
N ASP A 239 -7.12 7.12 3.68
CA ASP A 239 -6.29 7.70 4.74
C ASP A 239 -5.41 6.65 5.47
N ILE A 240 -4.77 5.77 4.69
CA ILE A 240 -3.97 4.65 5.22
C ILE A 240 -2.67 5.05 5.91
N TYR A 241 -2.30 6.32 5.86
CA TYR A 241 -1.10 6.87 6.51
C TYR A 241 -1.42 7.77 7.71
N ALA A 242 -2.68 7.87 8.13
CA ALA A 242 -3.11 8.74 9.23
C ALA A 242 -2.23 8.59 10.48
N ASP A 243 -1.90 7.38 10.88
CA ASP A 243 -1.04 7.09 12.04
C ASP A 243 0.40 7.63 11.91
N MET A 244 0.86 7.98 10.72
CA MET A 244 2.20 8.55 10.49
C MET A 244 2.24 10.06 10.65
N ASP A 245 1.09 10.73 10.67
CA ASP A 245 0.98 12.15 11.01
C ASP A 245 0.92 12.31 12.53
N SER A 246 1.74 13.21 13.07
CA SER A 246 1.74 13.53 14.51
C SER A 246 0.69 14.59 14.87
N THR A 247 0.13 15.26 13.87
CA THR A 247 -0.80 16.37 14.04
C THR A 247 -2.22 15.89 13.80
N VAL A 248 -3.12 16.23 14.70
CA VAL A 248 -4.57 16.04 14.47
C VAL A 248 -5.03 17.06 13.44
N ARG A 249 -5.32 16.60 12.24
CA ARG A 249 -5.77 17.42 11.11
C ARG A 249 -7.17 16.98 10.66
N PRO A 250 -8.02 17.92 10.22
CA PRO A 250 -9.28 17.55 9.59
C PRO A 250 -9.06 16.62 8.39
N SER A 251 -9.92 15.64 8.23
CA SER A 251 -10.06 14.81 7.03
C SER A 251 -11.30 15.24 6.24
N LEU A 252 -11.44 14.81 4.99
CA LEU A 252 -12.68 15.01 4.24
C LEU A 252 -13.87 14.41 5.00
N ALA A 253 -13.70 13.20 5.51
CA ALA A 253 -14.73 12.50 6.27
C ALA A 253 -15.11 13.25 7.56
N SER A 254 -14.13 13.82 8.30
CA SER A 254 -14.43 14.57 9.52
C SER A 254 -15.14 15.89 9.25
N LEU A 255 -14.91 16.52 8.10
CA LEU A 255 -15.62 17.73 7.68
C LEU A 255 -17.03 17.46 7.16
N ASP A 256 -17.23 16.31 6.51
CA ASP A 256 -18.49 15.93 5.85
C ASP A 256 -19.36 14.99 6.72
N GLN A 257 -18.80 14.42 7.81
CA GLN A 257 -19.45 13.46 8.70
C GLN A 257 -20.09 12.28 7.95
N LEU A 258 -19.36 11.74 6.95
CA LEU A 258 -19.75 10.61 6.09
C LEU A 258 -21.02 10.83 5.25
N SER A 259 -21.47 12.06 5.08
CA SER A 259 -22.65 12.35 4.25
C SER A 259 -22.41 11.97 2.78
N ARG A 260 -21.22 12.32 2.27
CA ARG A 260 -20.80 12.13 0.87
C ARG A 260 -19.45 11.42 0.76
N VAL A 261 -18.72 11.33 1.87
CA VAL A 261 -17.37 10.77 1.95
C VAL A 261 -17.42 9.36 2.50
N VAL A 262 -16.75 8.42 1.82
CA VAL A 262 -16.41 7.09 2.34
C VAL A 262 -14.96 7.15 2.83
N TYR A 263 -14.73 6.79 4.09
CA TYR A 263 -13.39 6.79 4.68
C TYR A 263 -12.78 5.39 4.69
N ILE A 264 -11.52 5.26 4.30
CA ILE A 264 -10.77 4.00 4.29
C ILE A 264 -9.50 4.15 5.10
N GLY A 265 -9.34 3.27 6.10
CA GLY A 265 -8.14 3.18 6.92
C GLY A 265 -7.46 1.81 6.84
N SER A 266 -6.25 1.71 7.38
CA SER A 266 -5.48 0.46 7.34
C SER A 266 -4.40 0.41 8.42
N PHE A 267 -4.19 -0.78 8.99
CA PHE A 267 -3.12 -1.07 9.94
C PHE A 267 -1.84 -1.62 9.28
N SER A 268 -1.87 -1.79 7.94
CA SER A 268 -0.76 -2.40 7.19
C SER A 268 0.54 -1.60 7.23
N LYS A 269 0.47 -0.28 7.49
CA LYS A 269 1.63 0.61 7.43
C LYS A 269 2.33 0.80 8.76
N THR A 270 1.66 0.53 9.87
CA THR A 270 2.14 0.78 11.22
C THR A 270 2.28 -0.51 12.06
N ILE A 271 1.48 -1.53 11.78
CA ILE A 271 1.55 -2.81 12.48
C ILE A 271 2.26 -3.87 11.66
N SER A 272 1.62 -4.34 10.60
CA SER A 272 2.17 -5.35 9.67
C SER A 272 1.35 -5.42 8.39
N PRO A 273 1.99 -5.35 7.21
CA PRO A 273 1.29 -5.54 5.95
C PRO A 273 0.75 -6.98 5.78
N ASN A 274 1.28 -7.95 6.53
CA ASN A 274 0.90 -9.37 6.42
C ASN A 274 -0.38 -9.71 7.19
N LEU A 275 -0.78 -8.93 8.18
CA LEU A 275 -2.05 -9.13 8.90
C LEU A 275 -3.26 -8.88 8.00
N ARG A 276 -3.10 -8.07 6.96
CA ARG A 276 -4.19 -7.75 6.04
C ARG A 276 -5.43 -7.22 6.75
N THR A 277 -5.29 -6.28 7.68
CA THR A 277 -6.40 -5.65 8.37
C THR A 277 -6.51 -4.19 7.97
N GLY A 278 -7.69 -3.80 7.56
CA GLY A 278 -8.10 -2.43 7.24
C GLY A 278 -9.58 -2.26 7.52
N TYR A 279 -10.14 -1.10 7.21
CA TYR A 279 -11.54 -0.83 7.46
C TYR A 279 -12.12 0.25 6.52
N VAL A 280 -13.42 0.23 6.40
CA VAL A 280 -14.24 1.29 5.81
C VAL A 280 -15.10 1.91 6.90
N ALA A 281 -15.19 3.23 6.92
CA ALA A 281 -16.24 3.94 7.63
C ALA A 281 -17.13 4.68 6.63
N ALA A 282 -18.44 4.49 6.74
CA ALA A 282 -19.41 5.06 5.83
C ALA A 282 -20.77 5.26 6.54
N ARG A 283 -21.71 5.94 5.89
CA ARG A 283 -23.08 5.98 6.35
C ARG A 283 -23.69 4.56 6.36
N ARG A 284 -24.63 4.30 7.27
CA ARG A 284 -25.12 2.95 7.57
C ARG A 284 -25.69 2.22 6.37
N ASP A 285 -26.55 2.89 5.58
CA ASP A 285 -27.17 2.30 4.39
C ASP A 285 -26.14 1.78 3.36
N LEU A 286 -25.10 2.57 3.08
CA LEU A 286 -24.01 2.13 2.21
C LEU A 286 -23.20 1.00 2.86
N LEU A 287 -22.94 1.08 4.16
CA LEU A 287 -22.18 0.06 4.85
C LEU A 287 -22.86 -1.31 4.81
N ASP A 288 -24.19 -1.36 4.99
CA ASP A 288 -24.99 -2.59 4.88
C ASP A 288 -24.84 -3.23 3.49
N GLU A 289 -24.83 -2.44 2.44
CA GLU A 289 -24.59 -2.92 1.07
C GLU A 289 -23.17 -3.44 0.88
N LEU A 290 -22.15 -2.76 1.45
CA LEU A 290 -20.76 -3.21 1.41
C LEU A 290 -20.56 -4.52 2.20
N VAL A 291 -21.26 -4.70 3.31
CA VAL A 291 -21.28 -5.95 4.09
C VAL A 291 -21.86 -7.09 3.25
N GLN A 292 -22.99 -6.88 2.58
CA GLN A 292 -23.58 -7.88 1.69
C GLN A 292 -22.61 -8.26 0.56
N LEU A 293 -21.98 -7.28 -0.06
CA LEU A 293 -21.00 -7.52 -1.12
C LEU A 293 -19.77 -8.29 -0.61
N LYS A 294 -19.27 -7.95 0.60
CA LYS A 294 -18.21 -8.68 1.28
C LYS A 294 -18.61 -10.14 1.51
N MET A 295 -19.81 -10.38 2.02
CA MET A 295 -20.33 -11.75 2.25
C MET A 295 -20.38 -12.56 0.96
N ILE A 296 -20.87 -11.99 -0.13
CA ILE A 296 -20.96 -12.65 -1.42
C ILE A 296 -19.57 -12.97 -2.00
N SER A 297 -18.60 -12.08 -1.81
CA SER A 297 -17.26 -12.20 -2.42
C SER A 297 -16.25 -12.97 -1.58
N GLY A 298 -16.44 -13.12 -0.27
CA GLY A 298 -15.44 -13.71 0.61
C GLY A 298 -15.93 -14.09 2.01
N LEU A 299 -17.24 -14.12 2.24
CA LEU A 299 -17.90 -14.38 3.52
C LEU A 299 -17.48 -13.38 4.61
N THR A 300 -16.38 -13.66 5.29
CA THR A 300 -15.85 -12.84 6.38
C THR A 300 -14.34 -12.60 6.20
N SER A 301 -13.81 -11.62 6.92
CA SER A 301 -12.35 -11.52 7.11
C SER A 301 -11.91 -12.55 8.16
N SER A 302 -10.61 -12.80 8.25
CA SER A 302 -10.05 -13.67 9.29
C SER A 302 -10.16 -13.02 10.66
N GLU A 303 -11.00 -13.57 11.53
CA GLU A 303 -11.14 -13.09 12.91
C GLU A 303 -9.82 -13.21 13.69
N ILE A 304 -8.97 -14.19 13.36
CA ILE A 304 -7.63 -14.35 13.95
C ILE A 304 -6.80 -13.07 13.73
N THR A 305 -6.74 -12.58 12.50
CA THR A 305 -5.94 -11.37 12.19
C THR A 305 -6.56 -10.10 12.79
N GLU A 306 -7.87 -10.04 12.88
CA GLU A 306 -8.60 -8.93 13.50
C GLU A 306 -8.35 -8.89 15.02
N ARG A 307 -8.39 -10.03 15.71
CA ARG A 307 -8.08 -10.15 17.14
C ARG A 307 -6.61 -9.85 17.44
N ILE A 308 -5.68 -10.31 16.58
CA ILE A 308 -4.27 -9.94 16.71
C ILE A 308 -4.12 -8.42 16.56
N THR A 309 -4.78 -7.82 15.58
CA THR A 309 -4.75 -6.36 15.38
C THR A 309 -5.32 -5.63 16.59
N PHE A 310 -6.46 -6.08 17.14
CA PHE A 310 -7.06 -5.55 18.36
C PHE A 310 -6.06 -5.59 19.52
N GLY A 311 -5.43 -6.75 19.79
CA GLY A 311 -4.44 -6.88 20.84
C GLY A 311 -3.19 -5.98 20.66
N VAL A 312 -2.86 -5.61 19.42
CA VAL A 312 -1.76 -4.67 19.13
C VAL A 312 -2.17 -3.22 19.38
N VAL A 313 -3.34 -2.79 18.89
CA VAL A 313 -3.78 -1.39 19.04
C VAL A 313 -4.16 -1.04 20.47
N THR A 314 -4.55 -2.04 21.28
CA THR A 314 -4.83 -1.92 22.71
C THR A 314 -3.62 -2.18 23.61
N ASP A 315 -2.45 -2.57 23.04
CA ASP A 315 -1.19 -2.69 23.80
C ASP A 315 -0.80 -1.32 24.35
N GLY A 316 -0.58 -1.21 25.67
CA GLY A 316 -0.22 0.05 26.33
C GLY A 316 1.03 0.76 25.77
N ARG A 317 1.80 0.09 24.91
CA ARG A 317 2.97 0.65 24.21
C ARG A 317 2.68 1.11 22.79
N TRP A 318 1.44 0.95 22.30
CA TRP A 318 1.06 1.32 20.93
C TRP A 318 1.34 2.79 20.62
N ARG A 319 0.89 3.71 21.48
CA ARG A 319 1.13 5.16 21.30
C ARG A 319 2.64 5.50 21.31
N LYS A 320 3.43 4.82 22.18
CA LYS A 320 4.90 4.98 22.20
C LYS A 320 5.55 4.48 20.94
N HIS A 321 5.07 3.35 20.39
CA HIS A 321 5.55 2.82 19.10
C HIS A 321 5.30 3.82 17.97
N LEU A 322 4.08 4.35 17.83
CA LEU A 322 3.75 5.35 16.82
C LEU A 322 4.63 6.61 16.94
N LYS A 323 4.85 7.09 18.16
CA LYS A 323 5.75 8.23 18.39
C LYS A 323 7.17 7.94 17.89
N SER A 324 7.74 6.80 18.27
CA SER A 324 9.08 6.39 17.83
C SER A 324 9.15 6.19 16.31
N LEU A 325 8.11 5.62 15.69
CA LEU A 325 8.04 5.45 14.24
C LEU A 325 8.07 6.80 13.53
N ARG A 326 7.28 7.77 13.98
CA ARG A 326 7.23 9.14 13.42
C ARG A 326 8.57 9.86 13.54
N GLU A 327 9.25 9.73 14.69
CA GLU A 327 10.58 10.30 14.92
C GLU A 327 11.62 9.70 13.95
N ARG A 328 11.62 8.37 13.78
CA ARG A 328 12.52 7.67 12.84
C ARG A 328 12.23 8.08 11.38
N LEU A 329 10.96 8.20 11.01
CA LEU A 329 10.57 8.66 9.67
C LEU A 329 11.04 10.10 9.42
N ALA A 330 10.85 11.00 10.37
CA ALA A 330 11.28 12.40 10.24
C ALA A 330 12.82 12.51 10.09
N GLU A 331 13.59 11.70 10.84
CA GLU A 331 15.04 11.65 10.69
C GLU A 331 15.45 11.12 9.31
N ALA A 332 14.82 10.03 8.86
CA ALA A 332 15.08 9.47 7.54
C ALA A 332 14.72 10.44 6.40
N HIS A 333 13.60 11.19 6.51
CA HIS A 333 13.26 12.24 5.56
C HIS A 333 14.37 13.29 5.44
N ARG A 334 14.86 13.81 6.57
CA ARG A 334 15.95 14.79 6.56
C ARG A 334 17.25 14.24 5.96
N ALA A 335 17.59 12.99 6.28
CA ALA A 335 18.81 12.37 5.78
C ALA A 335 18.75 12.10 4.27
N VAL A 336 17.67 11.46 3.81
CA VAL A 336 17.47 11.09 2.40
C VAL A 336 17.24 12.33 1.55
N GLY A 337 16.43 13.30 2.02
CA GLY A 337 16.14 14.56 1.31
C GLY A 337 17.42 15.37 1.05
N ARG A 338 18.24 15.57 2.09
CA ARG A 338 19.55 16.26 1.93
C ARG A 338 20.45 15.55 0.92
N ARG A 339 20.46 14.22 0.93
CA ARG A 339 21.32 13.45 0.03
C ARG A 339 20.82 13.55 -1.43
N LEU A 340 19.50 13.51 -1.66
CA LEU A 340 18.93 13.76 -2.98
C LEU A 340 19.25 15.15 -3.49
N LEU A 341 19.05 16.20 -2.67
CA LEU A 341 19.39 17.58 -3.03
C LEU A 341 20.89 17.76 -3.35
N ASN A 342 21.79 17.16 -2.56
CA ASN A 342 23.23 17.22 -2.80
C ASN A 342 23.63 16.51 -4.11
N LEU A 343 22.85 15.54 -4.59
CA LEU A 343 23.05 14.89 -5.88
C LEU A 343 22.39 15.64 -7.05
N GLY A 344 21.76 16.78 -6.80
CA GLY A 344 21.10 17.59 -7.84
C GLY A 344 19.66 17.18 -8.15
N PHE A 345 19.04 16.33 -7.34
CA PHE A 345 17.62 16.02 -7.49
C PHE A 345 16.75 17.22 -7.09
N GLU A 346 15.67 17.41 -7.81
CA GLU A 346 14.57 18.29 -7.46
C GLU A 346 13.52 17.49 -6.66
N LEU A 347 13.16 17.97 -5.48
CA LEU A 347 12.06 17.39 -4.70
C LEU A 347 10.74 18.04 -5.12
N PHE A 348 9.67 17.26 -5.19
CA PHE A 348 8.31 17.78 -5.42
C PHE A 348 7.91 18.75 -4.30
N HIS A 349 8.21 18.40 -3.07
CA HIS A 349 8.19 19.23 -1.86
C HIS A 349 8.97 18.53 -0.75
N GLU A 350 9.18 19.22 0.37
CA GLU A 350 9.77 18.66 1.57
C GLU A 350 8.67 18.25 2.57
N PRO A 351 8.35 16.94 2.70
CA PRO A 351 7.28 16.48 3.59
C PRO A 351 7.68 16.61 5.07
N GLU A 352 6.73 16.95 5.92
CA GLU A 352 6.92 16.97 7.38
C GLU A 352 6.76 15.58 8.01
N ALA A 353 6.09 14.63 7.33
CA ALA A 353 5.77 13.29 7.82
C ALA A 353 5.62 12.29 6.66
N GLY A 354 5.29 11.03 7.00
CA GLY A 354 5.06 9.97 6.00
C GLY A 354 6.32 9.19 5.68
N MET A 355 6.32 8.47 4.56
CA MET A 355 7.39 7.52 4.24
C MET A 355 8.02 7.73 2.86
N TYR A 356 7.59 8.74 2.09
CA TYR A 356 8.05 8.92 0.71
C TYR A 356 8.66 10.30 0.47
N LEU A 357 9.63 10.31 -0.45
CA LEU A 357 10.04 11.48 -1.20
C LEU A 357 9.76 11.23 -2.67
N TRP A 358 9.25 12.24 -3.36
CA TRP A 358 9.01 12.25 -4.80
C TRP A 358 9.99 13.21 -5.42
N ALA A 359 10.94 12.67 -6.20
CA ALA A 359 12.08 13.44 -6.68
C ALA A 359 12.42 13.08 -8.13
N ARG A 360 13.03 14.02 -8.86
CA ARG A 360 13.55 13.81 -10.22
C ARG A 360 14.94 14.42 -10.34
N HIS A 361 15.69 13.93 -11.33
CA HIS A 361 16.99 14.51 -11.70
C HIS A 361 16.98 14.87 -13.20
N PRO A 362 17.50 16.06 -13.63
CA PRO A 362 17.49 16.48 -15.02
C PRO A 362 18.23 15.50 -15.96
N ASP A 363 19.36 14.94 -15.50
CA ASP A 363 20.17 13.99 -16.28
C ASP A 363 19.61 12.54 -16.28
N LEU A 364 18.47 12.31 -15.61
CA LEU A 364 17.79 11.01 -15.54
C LEU A 364 16.32 11.15 -16.00
N PRO A 365 16.09 11.46 -17.29
CA PRO A 365 14.76 11.85 -17.77
C PRO A 365 13.76 10.68 -17.82
N ASP A 366 14.21 9.43 -17.86
CA ASP A 366 13.37 8.23 -17.89
C ASP A 366 13.61 7.34 -16.67
N SER A 367 12.73 7.45 -15.68
CA SER A 367 12.80 6.66 -14.47
C SER A 367 12.49 5.17 -14.67
N ALA A 368 11.82 4.77 -15.77
CA ALA A 368 11.55 3.37 -16.07
C ALA A 368 12.82 2.68 -16.58
N GLU A 369 13.59 3.31 -17.47
CA GLU A 369 14.85 2.77 -17.94
C GLU A 369 15.85 2.68 -16.77
N LEU A 370 15.96 3.74 -15.95
CA LEU A 370 16.77 3.72 -14.75
C LEU A 370 16.37 2.58 -13.79
N SER A 371 15.07 2.29 -13.64
CA SER A 371 14.58 1.20 -12.77
C SER A 371 14.92 -0.19 -13.30
N LYS A 372 14.97 -0.39 -14.62
CA LYS A 372 15.42 -1.65 -15.24
C LYS A 372 16.91 -1.90 -14.92
N GLU A 373 17.74 -0.88 -15.11
CA GLU A 373 19.17 -0.95 -14.81
C GLU A 373 19.41 -1.19 -13.32
N ALA A 374 18.67 -0.48 -12.46
CA ALA A 374 18.73 -0.63 -11.00
C ALA A 374 18.37 -2.07 -10.57
N THR A 375 17.39 -2.70 -11.24
CA THR A 375 17.01 -4.09 -10.94
C THR A 375 18.17 -5.04 -11.20
N GLY A 376 18.97 -4.82 -12.27
CA GLY A 376 20.20 -5.55 -12.55
C GLY A 376 21.26 -5.41 -11.46
N ALA A 377 21.27 -4.27 -10.76
CA ALA A 377 22.13 -4.00 -9.60
C ALA A 377 21.51 -4.42 -8.25
N GLY A 378 20.38 -5.12 -8.25
CA GLY A 378 19.68 -5.57 -7.04
C GLY A 378 18.90 -4.46 -6.32
N ILE A 379 18.54 -3.37 -7.01
CA ILE A 379 17.85 -2.22 -6.46
C ILE A 379 16.46 -2.12 -7.09
N MET A 380 15.42 -2.06 -6.27
CA MET A 380 14.04 -1.83 -6.68
C MET A 380 13.69 -0.35 -6.52
N LEU A 381 13.80 0.43 -7.59
CA LEU A 381 13.33 1.82 -7.63
C LEU A 381 11.81 1.88 -7.82
N GLY A 382 11.21 3.03 -7.58
CA GLY A 382 9.80 3.32 -7.81
C GLY A 382 9.61 4.30 -8.97
N PRO A 383 9.60 3.85 -10.25
CA PRO A 383 9.53 4.73 -11.40
C PRO A 383 8.20 5.46 -11.51
N GLY A 384 8.25 6.71 -11.92
CA GLY A 384 7.11 7.62 -11.95
C GLY A 384 5.97 7.17 -12.84
N GLN A 385 6.27 6.51 -13.95
CA GLN A 385 5.26 6.00 -14.89
C GLN A 385 4.22 5.09 -14.22
N LEU A 386 4.59 4.40 -13.12
CA LEU A 386 3.66 3.56 -12.37
C LEU A 386 2.50 4.32 -11.76
N PHE A 387 2.76 5.56 -11.36
CA PHE A 387 1.84 6.36 -10.56
C PHE A 387 0.96 7.26 -11.41
N LEU A 388 1.27 7.39 -12.72
CA LEU A 388 0.48 8.20 -13.64
C LEU A 388 -0.76 7.43 -14.12
N VAL A 389 -1.88 8.13 -14.23
CA VAL A 389 -3.11 7.58 -14.81
C VAL A 389 -2.86 7.16 -16.25
N GLU A 390 -2.25 8.05 -17.06
CA GLU A 390 -1.79 7.73 -18.41
C GLU A 390 -0.25 7.59 -18.38
N PRO A 391 0.28 6.35 -18.48
CA PRO A 391 1.72 6.11 -18.45
C PRO A 391 2.44 6.85 -19.57
N ARG A 392 3.40 7.67 -19.20
CA ARG A 392 4.30 8.41 -20.14
C ARG A 392 5.69 8.49 -19.53
N PRO A 393 6.75 8.65 -20.36
CA PRO A 393 8.11 8.86 -19.87
C PRO A 393 8.17 10.01 -18.86
N THR A 394 8.86 9.81 -17.76
CA THR A 394 9.06 10.81 -16.71
C THR A 394 10.30 10.49 -15.88
N GLY A 395 11.04 11.52 -15.46
CA GLY A 395 12.19 11.39 -14.56
C GLY A 395 11.82 11.26 -13.07
N TRP A 396 10.55 11.41 -12.71
CA TRP A 396 10.12 11.29 -11.32
C TRP A 396 10.30 9.87 -10.78
N LEU A 397 10.73 9.79 -9.51
CA LEU A 397 10.96 8.56 -8.76
C LEU A 397 10.35 8.69 -7.37
N ARG A 398 9.77 7.61 -6.88
CA ARG A 398 9.38 7.49 -5.47
C ARG A 398 10.50 6.85 -4.68
N PHE A 399 10.94 7.53 -3.64
CA PHE A 399 11.89 7.04 -2.64
C PHE A 399 11.18 6.78 -1.32
N ASN A 400 11.19 5.54 -0.84
CA ASN A 400 10.81 5.21 0.53
C ASN A 400 11.99 5.50 1.44
N VAL A 401 11.85 6.51 2.29
CA VAL A 401 12.97 7.01 3.11
C VAL A 401 13.54 5.97 4.06
N SER A 402 12.72 5.00 4.50
CA SER A 402 13.16 3.93 5.39
C SER A 402 14.07 2.89 4.71
N PHE A 403 14.00 2.77 3.39
CA PHE A 403 14.84 1.86 2.57
C PHE A 403 15.88 2.59 1.73
N SER A 404 15.96 3.92 1.81
CA SER A 404 16.85 4.74 0.98
C SER A 404 18.10 5.20 1.73
N GLN A 405 18.52 4.47 2.77
CA GLN A 405 19.70 4.84 3.57
C GLN A 405 20.96 4.06 3.21
N ASP A 406 20.88 3.07 2.31
CA ASP A 406 22.01 2.21 1.91
C ASP A 406 22.94 2.93 0.93
N GLU A 407 24.24 2.94 1.21
CA GLU A 407 25.26 3.58 0.38
C GLU A 407 25.34 3.04 -1.06
N ARG A 408 24.93 1.79 -1.27
CA ARG A 408 24.93 1.19 -2.62
C ARG A 408 23.90 1.86 -3.53
N LEU A 409 22.78 2.33 -2.99
CA LEU A 409 21.79 3.11 -3.73
C LEU A 409 22.42 4.41 -4.24
N TRP A 410 23.10 5.13 -3.37
CA TRP A 410 23.68 6.43 -3.66
C TRP A 410 24.79 6.34 -4.71
N ARG A 411 25.71 5.36 -4.55
CA ARG A 411 26.76 5.10 -5.56
C ARG A 411 26.15 4.74 -6.93
N PHE A 412 25.08 3.96 -6.96
CA PHE A 412 24.39 3.65 -8.20
C PHE A 412 23.84 4.92 -8.87
N LEU A 413 23.16 5.77 -8.12
CA LEU A 413 22.59 7.03 -8.65
C LEU A 413 23.68 7.98 -9.14
N GLU A 414 24.76 8.17 -8.36
CA GLU A 414 25.91 8.99 -8.73
C GLU A 414 26.52 8.53 -10.06
N GLN A 415 26.75 7.23 -10.22
CA GLN A 415 27.27 6.68 -11.48
C GLN A 415 26.35 6.94 -12.67
N ARG A 416 25.04 6.85 -12.48
CA ARG A 416 24.06 7.08 -13.55
C ARG A 416 23.95 8.54 -13.94
N ILE A 417 24.04 9.45 -12.99
CA ILE A 417 24.09 10.90 -13.23
C ILE A 417 25.34 11.25 -14.06
N LEU A 418 26.53 10.77 -13.66
CA LEU A 418 27.77 11.01 -14.39
C LEU A 418 27.71 10.49 -15.85
N LEU A 419 27.12 9.32 -16.06
CA LEU A 419 26.94 8.77 -17.41
C LEU A 419 25.93 9.59 -18.24
N GLY A 420 24.86 10.09 -17.61
CA GLY A 420 23.88 10.97 -18.27
C GLY A 420 24.49 12.28 -18.74
N GLN A 421 25.40 12.88 -17.97
CA GLN A 421 26.12 14.10 -18.32
C GLN A 421 27.05 13.91 -19.52
N GLN A 422 27.75 12.77 -19.60
CA GLN A 422 28.64 12.44 -20.71
C GLN A 422 27.92 12.21 -22.05
N VAL A 423 26.65 11.86 -22.02
CA VAL A 423 25.84 11.65 -23.24
C VAL A 423 25.23 12.96 -23.74
N ALA A 424 25.13 13.97 -22.88
CA ALA A 424 24.58 15.28 -23.17
C ALA A 424 25.62 16.27 -23.73
N GLU A 425 26.92 15.99 -23.53
CA GLU A 425 28.05 16.67 -24.19
C GLU A 425 28.37 16.06 -25.56
#